data_1d37bcd3cc73407fcb4243f02ad60364
#
_entry.id   1d37bcd3cc73407fcb4243f02ad60364
#
_cell.length_a   1.000
_cell.length_b   1.000
_cell.length_c   1.000
_cell.angle_alpha   90.00
_cell.angle_beta   90.00
_cell.angle_gamma   90.00
#
_symmetry.space_group_name_H-M   'P 1'
#
loop_
_entity.id
_entity.type
_entity.pdbx_description
1 polymer ?
#
loop_
_entity_poly.entity_id
_entity_poly.type
_entity_poly.pdbx_seq_one_letter_code
_entity_poly.pdbx_strand_id
1 'polypeptide(L)'
;IMAIDRESLGEEADKLLEEIAAHSGSFEVEEVASFVNGIKVTKLKAPSTDTTDITMQIQDVYTNLIRKVGFSIKSEVGNAPTLLNAGKTTNFIYKIDGLNCEQAKEINAIETRTKIQDRMEKIREYGGKISYADMSHKGFKRNLVMVDSSMPEILGNMLLYFYAEDIKD
;
A
#
# COMPACT_ATOMS: atom_id res chain seq x y z
N ILE A 1 16.35 -1.41 29.24
CA ILE A 1 16.04 -0.25 28.36
C ILE A 1 17.37 0.19 27.78
N MET A 2 17.44 0.26 26.45
CA MET A 2 18.60 0.81 25.75
C MET A 2 18.28 2.25 25.38
N ALA A 3 19.17 3.17 25.69
CA ALA A 3 19.14 4.53 25.18
C ALA A 3 20.06 4.57 23.95
N ILE A 4 19.57 5.11 22.85
CA ILE A 4 20.33 5.34 21.62
C ILE A 4 20.49 6.85 21.49
N ASP A 5 21.73 7.28 21.28
CA ASP A 5 21.99 8.69 21.04
C ASP A 5 21.40 9.13 19.69
N ARG A 6 20.76 10.30 19.70
CA ARG A 6 20.08 10.83 18.52
C ARG A 6 21.05 11.17 17.38
N GLU A 7 22.24 11.67 17.72
CA GLU A 7 23.25 12.04 16.71
C GLU A 7 23.76 10.80 16.00
N SER A 8 24.12 9.74 16.75
CA SER A 8 24.53 8.46 16.17
C SER A 8 23.46 7.84 15.27
N LEU A 9 22.18 7.93 15.67
CA LEU A 9 21.08 7.45 14.83
C LEU A 9 20.95 8.28 13.55
N GLY A 10 21.14 9.60 13.63
CA GLY A 10 21.10 10.50 12.48
C GLY A 10 22.22 10.20 11.47
N GLU A 11 23.44 10.04 11.93
CA GLU A 11 24.59 9.71 11.08
C GLU A 11 24.40 8.41 10.30
N GLU A 12 23.89 7.37 10.96
CA GLU A 12 23.64 6.09 10.29
C GLU A 12 22.44 6.15 9.32
N ALA A 13 21.44 6.98 9.64
CA ALA A 13 20.31 7.23 8.74
C ALA A 13 20.75 7.98 7.48
N ASP A 14 21.65 8.97 7.61
CA ASP A 14 22.18 9.74 6.47
C ASP A 14 23.02 8.84 5.55
N LYS A 15 23.89 8.01 6.10
CA LYS A 15 24.66 7.01 5.33
C LYS A 15 23.72 6.06 4.58
N LEU A 16 22.70 5.54 5.25
CA LEU A 16 21.72 4.67 4.60
C LEU A 16 20.97 5.38 3.47
N LEU A 17 20.63 6.65 3.65
CA LEU A 17 19.94 7.43 2.63
C LEU A 17 20.83 7.66 1.40
N GLU A 18 22.12 7.96 1.59
CA GLU A 18 23.09 8.08 0.50
C GLU A 18 23.20 6.78 -0.30
N GLU A 19 23.31 5.64 0.38
CA GLU A 19 23.36 4.33 -0.28
C GLU A 19 22.06 3.96 -1.02
N ILE A 20 20.92 4.29 -0.45
CA ILE A 20 19.61 4.13 -1.13
C ILE A 20 19.55 4.96 -2.41
N ALA A 21 20.07 6.18 -2.38
CA ALA A 21 20.09 7.06 -3.56
C ALA A 21 21.07 6.60 -4.64
N ALA A 22 22.17 5.94 -4.24
CA ALA A 22 23.22 5.48 -5.15
C ALA A 22 22.93 4.12 -5.80
N HIS A 23 22.08 3.29 -5.20
CA HIS A 23 21.85 1.92 -5.62
C HIS A 23 20.38 1.65 -6.01
N SER A 24 20.17 0.65 -6.86
CA SER A 24 18.84 0.14 -7.23
C SER A 24 18.76 -1.36 -6.96
N GLY A 25 17.60 -1.82 -6.49
CA GLY A 25 17.37 -3.22 -6.15
C GLY A 25 17.72 -3.55 -4.70
N SER A 26 18.12 -4.80 -4.42
CA SER A 26 18.51 -5.24 -3.08
C SER A 26 20.02 -5.04 -2.89
N PHE A 27 20.39 -4.35 -1.84
CA PHE A 27 21.79 -4.14 -1.44
C PHE A 27 21.92 -4.23 0.08
N GLU A 28 23.13 -4.38 0.56
CA GLU A 28 23.46 -4.39 1.99
C GLU A 28 24.51 -3.32 2.26
N VAL A 29 24.36 -2.61 3.39
CA VAL A 29 25.31 -1.63 3.89
C VAL A 29 25.89 -2.17 5.19
N GLU A 30 27.14 -2.67 5.15
CA GLU A 30 27.78 -3.35 6.28
C GLU A 30 27.85 -2.51 7.54
N GLU A 31 28.11 -1.21 7.38
CA GLU A 31 28.21 -0.26 8.50
C GLU A 31 26.85 -0.09 9.20
N VAL A 32 25.79 0.10 8.43
CA VAL A 32 24.41 0.19 8.94
C VAL A 32 23.97 -1.12 9.57
N ALA A 33 24.34 -2.26 8.99
CA ALA A 33 24.05 -3.58 9.54
C ALA A 33 24.71 -3.76 10.91
N SER A 34 25.93 -3.33 11.08
CA SER A 34 26.66 -3.34 12.36
C SER A 34 25.98 -2.49 13.42
N PHE A 35 25.57 -1.28 13.08
CA PHE A 35 24.83 -0.40 13.99
C PHE A 35 23.48 -1.03 14.40
N VAL A 36 22.71 -1.52 13.44
CA VAL A 36 21.39 -2.13 13.67
C VAL A 36 21.50 -3.37 14.57
N ASN A 37 22.55 -4.20 14.42
CA ASN A 37 22.84 -5.30 15.32
C ASN A 37 23.20 -4.81 16.74
N GLY A 38 23.96 -3.72 16.85
CA GLY A 38 24.31 -3.09 18.13
C GLY A 38 23.08 -2.62 18.91
N ILE A 39 22.03 -2.17 18.24
CA ILE A 39 20.75 -1.78 18.85
C ILE A 39 19.77 -2.94 19.04
N LYS A 40 20.26 -4.18 18.97
CA LYS A 40 19.52 -5.43 19.22
C LYS A 40 18.37 -5.68 18.23
N VAL A 41 18.46 -5.20 17.01
CA VAL A 41 17.58 -5.67 15.95
C VAL A 41 17.93 -7.13 15.66
N THR A 42 16.98 -8.01 15.84
CA THR A 42 17.19 -9.45 15.74
C THR A 42 17.04 -9.98 14.32
N LYS A 43 16.51 -9.15 13.40
CA LYS A 43 16.21 -9.60 12.05
C LYS A 43 16.19 -8.42 11.07
N LEU A 44 17.09 -8.42 10.11
CA LEU A 44 17.21 -7.40 9.08
C LEU A 44 16.31 -7.66 7.87
N LYS A 45 15.97 -8.94 7.62
CA LYS A 45 15.11 -9.31 6.49
C LYS A 45 13.87 -10.02 6.98
N ALA A 46 12.71 -9.43 6.71
CA ALA A 46 11.43 -10.07 6.99
C ALA A 46 11.14 -11.21 6.00
N PRO A 47 10.41 -12.26 6.41
CA PRO A 47 9.87 -13.23 5.47
C PRO A 47 8.97 -12.52 4.44
N SER A 48 8.88 -13.06 3.23
CA SER A 48 8.00 -12.53 2.18
C SER A 48 6.51 -12.54 2.53
N THR A 49 6.15 -13.25 3.59
CA THR A 49 4.78 -13.28 4.16
C THR A 49 4.47 -12.10 5.06
N ASP A 50 5.49 -11.40 5.56
CA ASP A 50 5.30 -10.22 6.39
C ASP A 50 4.94 -9.02 5.50
N THR A 51 3.88 -8.33 5.87
CA THR A 51 3.36 -7.16 5.13
C THR A 51 3.81 -5.84 5.74
N THR A 52 4.59 -5.89 6.82
CA THR A 52 5.11 -4.72 7.54
C THR A 52 6.61 -4.62 7.38
N ASP A 53 7.10 -3.40 7.17
CA ASP A 53 8.54 -3.14 6.99
C ASP A 53 9.27 -3.10 8.33
N ILE A 54 8.62 -2.57 9.36
CA ILE A 54 9.15 -2.51 10.73
C ILE A 54 8.13 -3.08 11.70
N THR A 55 8.59 -3.94 12.60
CA THR A 55 7.79 -4.42 13.74
C THR A 55 8.49 -4.09 15.03
N MET A 56 7.78 -3.43 15.96
CA MET A 56 8.31 -3.08 17.28
C MET A 56 7.33 -3.36 18.39
N GLN A 57 7.84 -3.50 19.60
CA GLN A 57 7.03 -3.53 20.81
C GLN A 57 7.05 -2.13 21.42
N ILE A 58 5.86 -1.57 21.62
CA ILE A 58 5.69 -0.26 22.25
C ILE A 58 5.06 -0.48 23.62
N GLN A 59 5.70 0.04 24.64
CA GLN A 59 5.13 0.11 26.00
C GLN A 59 4.50 1.47 26.20
N ASP A 60 3.21 1.49 26.45
CA ASP A 60 2.51 2.71 26.85
C ASP A 60 2.86 3.03 28.31
N VAL A 61 3.42 4.23 28.53
CA VAL A 61 3.93 4.65 29.83
C VAL A 61 2.82 4.82 30.88
N TYR A 62 1.61 5.18 30.43
CA TYR A 62 0.47 5.45 31.31
C TYR A 62 -0.29 4.18 31.66
N THR A 63 -0.51 3.31 30.72
CA THR A 63 -1.28 2.07 30.90
C THR A 63 -0.42 0.85 31.18
N ASN A 64 0.89 0.96 31.01
CA ASN A 64 1.88 -0.12 31.09
C ASN A 64 1.60 -1.30 30.13
N LEU A 65 0.76 -1.08 29.13
CA LEU A 65 0.44 -2.08 28.14
C LEU A 65 1.56 -2.19 27.12
N ILE A 66 1.98 -3.42 26.83
CA ILE A 66 2.94 -3.72 25.78
C ILE A 66 2.18 -4.19 24.56
N ARG A 67 2.34 -3.49 23.45
CA ARG A 67 1.72 -3.85 22.17
C ARG A 67 2.78 -4.07 21.10
N LYS A 68 2.61 -5.14 20.33
CA LYS A 68 3.37 -5.34 19.10
C LYS A 68 2.68 -4.59 17.97
N VAL A 69 3.38 -3.66 17.34
CA VAL A 69 2.85 -2.80 16.28
C VAL A 69 3.73 -2.94 15.04
N GLY A 70 3.11 -3.07 13.88
CA GLY A 70 3.76 -3.11 12.59
C GLY A 70 3.58 -1.78 11.85
N PHE A 71 4.63 -1.31 11.21
CA PHE A 71 4.65 -0.08 10.42
C PHE A 71 5.08 -0.40 9.00
N SER A 72 4.47 0.28 8.03
CA SER A 72 4.94 0.29 6.64
C SER A 72 5.60 1.62 6.33
N ILE A 73 6.78 1.55 5.74
CA ILE A 73 7.54 2.72 5.30
C ILE A 73 7.01 3.17 3.94
N LYS A 74 6.71 4.44 3.80
CA LYS A 74 6.38 5.08 2.54
C LYS A 74 7.46 6.12 2.25
N SER A 75 8.31 5.83 1.26
CA SER A 75 9.42 6.68 0.86
C SER A 75 9.04 7.50 -0.37
N GLU A 76 9.48 8.75 -0.41
CA GLU A 76 9.41 9.60 -1.60
C GLU A 76 10.66 9.46 -2.48
N VAL A 77 11.64 8.65 -2.06
CA VAL A 77 12.83 8.34 -2.86
C VAL A 77 12.47 7.28 -3.91
N GLY A 78 12.60 7.63 -5.19
CA GLY A 78 12.24 6.76 -6.31
C GLY A 78 10.82 6.98 -6.81
N ASN A 79 10.07 5.90 -7.04
CA ASN A 79 8.69 6.00 -7.51
C ASN A 79 7.75 6.49 -6.39
N ALA A 80 6.72 7.24 -6.78
CA ALA A 80 5.71 7.71 -5.84
C ALA A 80 5.11 6.57 -5.02
N PRO A 81 4.99 6.73 -3.68
CA PRO A 81 4.47 5.68 -2.83
C PRO A 81 2.96 5.47 -3.06
N THR A 82 2.55 4.22 -3.09
CA THR A 82 1.12 3.88 -3.20
C THR A 82 0.44 3.90 -1.83
N LEU A 83 -0.74 4.47 -1.73
CA LEU A 83 -1.53 4.50 -0.49
C LEU A 83 -1.94 3.09 -0.07
N LEU A 84 -2.32 2.26 -1.03
CA LEU A 84 -2.73 0.87 -0.83
C LEU A 84 -1.77 -0.06 -1.58
N ASN A 85 -1.27 -1.06 -0.89
CA ASN A 85 -0.53 -2.13 -1.56
C ASN A 85 -1.51 -2.97 -2.37
N ALA A 86 -1.21 -3.15 -3.66
CA ALA A 86 -2.00 -4.02 -4.52
C ALA A 86 -1.96 -5.46 -3.99
N GLY A 87 -3.13 -6.04 -3.73
CA GLY A 87 -3.24 -7.40 -3.23
C GLY A 87 -4.67 -7.89 -3.17
N LYS A 88 -4.86 -9.20 -3.05
CA LYS A 88 -6.20 -9.81 -2.99
C LYS A 88 -7.06 -9.31 -1.82
N THR A 89 -6.43 -8.77 -0.79
CA THR A 89 -7.12 -8.29 0.42
C THR A 89 -7.58 -6.84 0.34
N THR A 90 -7.13 -6.08 -0.67
CA THR A 90 -7.46 -4.66 -0.86
C THR A 90 -8.31 -4.39 -2.09
N ASN A 91 -8.95 -5.43 -2.65
CA ASN A 91 -9.77 -5.29 -3.85
C ASN A 91 -11.15 -4.73 -3.53
N PHE A 92 -11.54 -3.72 -4.29
CA PHE A 92 -12.90 -3.17 -4.34
C PHE A 92 -13.70 -3.88 -5.44
N ILE A 93 -14.99 -4.03 -5.21
CA ILE A 93 -15.94 -4.65 -6.14
C ILE A 93 -16.84 -3.55 -6.68
N TYR A 94 -16.93 -3.49 -8.00
CA TYR A 94 -17.78 -2.54 -8.69
C TYR A 94 -18.88 -3.30 -9.43
N LYS A 95 -20.06 -2.73 -9.43
CA LYS A 95 -21.20 -3.17 -10.23
C LYS A 95 -21.20 -2.39 -11.55
N ILE A 96 -21.43 -3.09 -12.63
CA ILE A 96 -21.59 -2.48 -13.95
C ILE A 96 -23.01 -2.79 -14.42
N ASP A 97 -23.80 -1.76 -14.64
CA ASP A 97 -25.16 -1.85 -15.15
C ASP A 97 -25.19 -1.37 -16.62
N GLY A 98 -26.15 -1.87 -17.39
CA GLY A 98 -26.42 -1.42 -18.76
C GLY A 98 -25.63 -2.15 -19.86
N LEU A 99 -24.90 -3.22 -19.52
CA LEU A 99 -24.20 -4.04 -20.51
C LEU A 99 -24.94 -5.38 -20.77
N ASN A 100 -24.89 -5.83 -22.02
CA ASN A 100 -25.29 -7.20 -22.37
C ASN A 100 -24.11 -8.18 -22.26
N CYS A 101 -24.37 -9.48 -22.39
CA CYS A 101 -23.36 -10.53 -22.25
C CYS A 101 -22.25 -10.47 -23.31
N GLU A 102 -22.55 -10.00 -24.54
CA GLU A 102 -21.57 -9.92 -25.62
C GLU A 102 -20.61 -8.75 -25.36
N GLN A 103 -21.15 -7.60 -25.00
CA GLN A 103 -20.37 -6.42 -24.60
C GLN A 103 -19.47 -6.72 -23.40
N ALA A 104 -19.97 -7.44 -22.40
CA ALA A 104 -19.16 -7.84 -21.25
C ALA A 104 -18.01 -8.78 -21.64
N LYS A 105 -18.22 -9.70 -22.59
CA LYS A 105 -17.14 -10.57 -23.12
C LYS A 105 -16.10 -9.78 -23.86
N GLU A 106 -16.51 -8.84 -24.72
CA GLU A 106 -15.60 -7.98 -25.46
C GLU A 106 -14.73 -7.15 -24.53
N ILE A 107 -15.33 -6.51 -23.52
CA ILE A 107 -14.60 -5.73 -22.51
C ILE A 107 -13.60 -6.60 -21.74
N ASN A 108 -14.00 -7.81 -21.35
CA ASN A 108 -13.13 -8.75 -20.65
C ASN A 108 -11.95 -9.24 -21.51
N ALA A 109 -12.09 -9.25 -22.82
CA ALA A 109 -11.05 -9.66 -23.77
C ALA A 109 -9.96 -8.58 -23.94
N ILE A 110 -10.14 -7.36 -23.44
CA ILE A 110 -9.13 -6.28 -23.50
C ILE A 110 -7.97 -6.64 -22.58
N GLU A 111 -6.78 -6.86 -23.16
CA GLU A 111 -5.53 -7.20 -22.45
C GLU A 111 -4.37 -6.26 -22.85
N THR A 112 -4.67 -4.97 -22.96
CA THR A 112 -3.70 -3.91 -23.20
C THR A 112 -2.90 -3.60 -21.94
N ARG A 113 -1.81 -2.82 -22.09
CA ARG A 113 -1.04 -2.32 -20.94
C ARG A 113 -1.88 -1.37 -20.08
N THR A 114 -2.83 -0.66 -20.68
CA THR A 114 -3.77 0.30 -20.08
C THR A 114 -5.16 -0.29 -19.89
N LYS A 115 -5.25 -1.62 -19.72
CA LYS A 115 -6.52 -2.36 -19.76
C LYS A 115 -7.62 -1.85 -18.81
N ILE A 116 -7.26 -1.23 -17.69
CA ILE A 116 -8.28 -0.68 -16.77
C ILE A 116 -8.97 0.52 -17.44
N GLN A 117 -8.18 1.46 -17.94
CA GLN A 117 -8.66 2.66 -18.63
C GLN A 117 -9.45 2.28 -19.87
N ASP A 118 -8.90 1.41 -20.72
CA ASP A 118 -9.52 0.96 -21.97
C ASP A 118 -10.85 0.23 -21.73
N ARG A 119 -10.92 -0.59 -20.69
CA ARG A 119 -12.17 -1.24 -20.26
C ARG A 119 -13.21 -0.24 -19.77
N MET A 120 -12.78 0.76 -18.98
CA MET A 120 -13.68 1.79 -18.47
C MET A 120 -14.21 2.69 -19.60
N GLU A 121 -13.38 3.05 -20.56
CA GLU A 121 -13.78 3.77 -21.76
C GLU A 121 -14.80 2.97 -22.56
N LYS A 122 -14.53 1.69 -22.78
CA LYS A 122 -15.43 0.80 -23.50
C LYS A 122 -16.79 0.61 -22.81
N ILE A 123 -16.79 0.55 -21.46
CA ILE A 123 -18.03 0.53 -20.67
C ILE A 123 -18.84 1.80 -20.92
N ARG A 124 -18.19 2.97 -20.96
CA ARG A 124 -18.84 4.26 -21.21
C ARG A 124 -19.40 4.34 -22.64
N GLU A 125 -18.64 3.89 -23.64
CA GLU A 125 -19.09 3.84 -25.04
C GLU A 125 -20.39 3.02 -25.19
N TYR A 126 -20.53 1.92 -24.46
CA TYR A 126 -21.74 1.11 -24.42
C TYR A 126 -22.87 1.68 -23.55
N GLY A 127 -22.67 2.85 -22.93
CA GLY A 127 -23.62 3.47 -22.03
C GLY A 127 -23.74 2.79 -20.67
N GLY A 128 -22.77 1.94 -20.32
CA GLY A 128 -22.71 1.28 -19.02
C GLY A 128 -22.40 2.24 -17.89
N LYS A 129 -22.91 1.93 -16.70
CA LYS A 129 -22.68 2.71 -15.48
C LYS A 129 -21.91 1.85 -14.48
N ILE A 130 -20.81 2.39 -13.94
CA ILE A 130 -19.99 1.75 -12.93
C ILE A 130 -20.32 2.39 -11.57
N SER A 131 -20.54 1.57 -10.56
CA SER A 131 -20.76 2.03 -9.19
C SER A 131 -20.07 1.12 -8.18
N TYR A 132 -19.65 1.67 -7.05
CA TYR A 132 -19.14 0.87 -5.95
C TYR A 132 -20.21 -0.10 -5.46
N ALA A 133 -19.83 -1.36 -5.23
CA ALA A 133 -20.75 -2.39 -4.73
C ALA A 133 -20.30 -2.94 -3.38
N ASP A 134 -19.04 -3.36 -3.26
CA ASP A 134 -18.54 -4.00 -2.03
C ASP A 134 -16.99 -4.06 -2.03
N MET A 135 -16.44 -4.76 -1.06
CA MET A 135 -15.04 -5.13 -0.97
C MET A 135 -14.89 -6.63 -0.86
N SER A 136 -13.86 -7.18 -1.50
CA SER A 136 -13.63 -8.64 -1.51
C SER A 136 -13.24 -9.19 -0.13
N HIS A 137 -12.55 -8.40 0.71
CA HIS A 137 -12.04 -8.83 2.01
C HIS A 137 -12.81 -8.19 3.17
N LYS A 138 -13.61 -9.00 3.87
CA LYS A 138 -14.48 -8.54 4.97
C LYS A 138 -13.73 -7.85 6.12
N GLY A 139 -12.50 -8.32 6.45
CA GLY A 139 -11.69 -7.72 7.51
C GLY A 139 -11.24 -6.32 7.14
N PHE A 140 -10.81 -6.10 5.90
CA PHE A 140 -10.41 -4.77 5.44
C PHE A 140 -11.62 -3.82 5.39
N LYS A 141 -12.77 -4.29 4.85
CA LYS A 141 -14.02 -3.52 4.89
C LYS A 141 -14.37 -3.08 6.31
N ARG A 142 -14.34 -4.02 7.28
CA ARG A 142 -14.62 -3.72 8.69
C ARG A 142 -13.66 -2.67 9.26
N ASN A 143 -12.37 -2.76 8.95
CA ASN A 143 -11.38 -1.79 9.44
C ASN A 143 -11.68 -0.38 8.90
N LEU A 144 -12.09 -0.25 7.65
CA LEU A 144 -12.50 1.04 7.08
C LEU A 144 -13.78 1.57 7.73
N VAL A 145 -14.79 0.72 7.93
CA VAL A 145 -16.04 1.08 8.60
C VAL A 145 -15.79 1.55 10.05
N MET A 146 -14.76 1.03 10.72
CA MET A 146 -14.39 1.50 12.07
C MET A 146 -13.81 2.92 12.06
N VAL A 147 -13.28 3.40 10.93
CA VAL A 147 -12.83 4.79 10.77
C VAL A 147 -14.04 5.68 10.48
N ASP A 148 -14.84 5.30 9.49
CA ASP A 148 -16.08 5.93 9.12
C ASP A 148 -16.97 4.92 8.38
N SER A 149 -18.28 4.92 8.65
CA SER A 149 -19.23 3.99 8.03
C SER A 149 -19.25 4.06 6.50
N SER A 150 -18.99 5.22 5.94
CA SER A 150 -18.97 5.47 4.49
C SER A 150 -17.58 5.32 3.87
N MET A 151 -16.53 5.09 4.68
CA MET A 151 -15.14 5.04 4.21
C MET A 151 -14.91 4.02 3.08
N PRO A 152 -15.50 2.80 3.11
CA PRO A 152 -15.36 1.85 2.00
C PRO A 152 -15.85 2.40 0.66
N GLU A 153 -17.00 3.08 0.67
CA GLU A 153 -17.59 3.66 -0.53
C GLU A 153 -16.81 4.90 -1.00
N ILE A 154 -16.40 5.76 -0.08
CA ILE A 154 -15.58 6.94 -0.38
C ILE A 154 -14.30 6.51 -1.08
N LEU A 155 -13.54 5.58 -0.50
CA LEU A 155 -12.30 5.09 -1.10
C LEU A 155 -12.53 4.35 -2.42
N GLY A 156 -13.61 3.55 -2.51
CA GLY A 156 -13.98 2.89 -3.75
C GLY A 156 -14.27 3.88 -4.87
N ASN A 157 -15.01 4.93 -4.59
CA ASN A 157 -15.29 5.99 -5.56
C ASN A 157 -14.05 6.81 -5.92
N MET A 158 -13.19 7.14 -4.95
CA MET A 158 -11.91 7.81 -5.23
C MET A 158 -11.02 7.00 -6.17
N LEU A 159 -10.89 5.70 -5.94
CA LEU A 159 -10.13 4.81 -6.82
C LEU A 159 -10.76 4.72 -8.22
N LEU A 160 -12.09 4.65 -8.29
CA LEU A 160 -12.80 4.64 -9.56
C LEU A 160 -12.51 5.92 -10.36
N TYR A 161 -12.58 7.09 -9.72
CA TYR A 161 -12.24 8.37 -10.35
C TYR A 161 -10.78 8.42 -10.78
N PHE A 162 -9.85 8.00 -9.94
CA PHE A 162 -8.42 7.99 -10.24
C PHE A 162 -8.10 7.17 -11.49
N TYR A 163 -8.75 6.01 -11.68
CA TYR A 163 -8.54 5.20 -12.89
C TYR A 163 -9.42 5.59 -14.07
N ALA A 164 -10.55 6.28 -13.83
CA ALA A 164 -11.50 6.67 -14.86
C ALA A 164 -11.15 7.99 -15.54
N GLU A 165 -10.55 8.89 -14.80
CA GLU A 165 -10.05 10.16 -15.30
C GLU A 165 -8.55 9.99 -15.46
N ASP A 166 -8.03 10.20 -16.69
CA ASP A 166 -6.62 10.49 -16.91
C ASP A 166 -6.28 11.73 -16.08
N ILE A 167 -5.99 11.54 -14.79
CA ILE A 167 -5.33 12.58 -14.01
C ILE A 167 -3.89 12.57 -14.55
N LYS A 168 -3.74 13.24 -15.68
CA LYS A 168 -2.45 13.71 -16.15
C LYS A 168 -2.16 14.93 -15.31
N ASP A 169 -1.11 14.82 -14.49
CA ASP A 169 -0.48 15.97 -13.85
C ASP A 169 -0.23 17.11 -14.83
#